data_336f6a3b31c77369b2b5a4d62766f72b
#
_entry.id   336f6a3b31c77369b2b5a4d62766f72b
#
_cell.length_a   1.000
_cell.length_b   1.000
_cell.length_c   1.000
_cell.angle_alpha   90.00
_cell.angle_beta   90.00
_cell.angle_gamma   90.00
#
_symmetry.space_group_name_H-M   'P 1'
#
loop_
_entity.id
_entity.type
_entity.pdbx_description
1 polymer ?
#
loop_
_entity_poly.entity_id
_entity_poly.type
_entity_poly.pdbx_seq_one_letter_code
_entity_poly.pdbx_strand_id
1 'polypeptide(L)'
;GDCAFIRKDFSVQMTKQAWNGEQFKAIFLMFTPKFLRGFYSRLDRNAIPEDARRDQTSLYKLPSNRPDIVSLFESMTPYFNSGIRPTDELLELKMTEGLYVLLNTDKNLYASLFDFADPWKIDIMDFMEQNYMNDLTLAEMANYTGRSLATFKRDFNKVSDLSPQKWVIRRRLEAAHALIL
;
A
#
# COMPACT_ATOMS: atom_id res chain seq x y z
N GLY A 1 9.62 -16.30 11.77
CA GLY A 1 9.90 -14.95 11.21
C GLY A 1 9.13 -13.87 11.95
N ASP A 2 9.52 -12.61 11.75
CA ASP A 2 8.81 -11.46 12.31
C ASP A 2 7.67 -11.05 11.39
N CYS A 3 6.59 -10.54 11.96
CA CYS A 3 5.45 -10.03 11.23
C CYS A 3 5.19 -8.57 11.65
N ALA A 4 4.91 -7.71 10.68
CA ALA A 4 4.64 -6.30 10.95
C ALA A 4 3.60 -5.75 9.97
N PHE A 5 2.78 -4.83 10.46
CA PHE A 5 1.88 -4.02 9.66
C PHE A 5 2.45 -2.61 9.52
N ILE A 6 2.60 -2.17 8.27
CA ILE A 6 3.07 -0.83 7.93
C ILE A 6 1.86 -0.01 7.47
N ARG A 7 1.64 1.12 8.11
CA ARG A 7 0.55 2.00 7.75
C ARG A 7 0.82 2.75 6.45
N LYS A 8 -0.26 3.04 5.73
CA LYS A 8 -0.26 3.71 4.41
C LYS A 8 0.41 5.09 4.38
N ASP A 9 0.33 5.84 5.50
CA ASP A 9 0.75 7.24 5.55
C ASP A 9 2.22 7.43 5.96
N PHE A 10 2.98 6.32 6.06
CA PHE A 10 4.36 6.35 6.51
C PHE A 10 5.29 5.70 5.51
N SER A 11 6.43 6.33 5.30
CA SER A 11 7.57 5.75 4.60
C SER A 11 8.42 4.98 5.58
N VAL A 12 8.77 3.74 5.25
CA VAL A 12 9.63 2.87 6.07
C VAL A 12 10.82 2.45 5.23
N GLN A 13 12.01 2.67 5.77
CA GLN A 13 13.22 2.13 5.17
C GLN A 13 13.44 0.72 5.70
N MET A 14 13.47 -0.27 4.81
CA MET A 14 13.74 -1.67 5.13
C MET A 14 15.10 -2.07 4.60
N THR A 15 15.91 -2.65 5.49
CA THR A 15 17.20 -3.23 5.11
C THR A 15 17.07 -4.76 5.08
N LYS A 16 17.35 -5.36 3.94
CA LYS A 16 17.37 -6.82 3.77
C LYS A 16 18.75 -7.33 4.17
N GLN A 17 18.80 -8.13 5.23
CA GLN A 17 20.04 -8.76 5.67
C GLN A 17 19.89 -10.27 5.66
N ALA A 18 20.90 -10.97 5.16
CA ALA A 18 21.00 -12.41 5.33
C ALA A 18 21.28 -12.71 6.81
N TRP A 19 20.67 -13.78 7.32
CA TRP A 19 20.88 -14.24 8.68
C TRP A 19 21.36 -15.69 8.66
N ASN A 20 22.46 -15.97 9.35
CA ASN A 20 23.04 -17.31 9.40
C ASN A 20 23.28 -17.99 8.03
N GLY A 21 23.62 -17.20 7.01
CA GLY A 21 23.85 -17.72 5.65
C GLY A 21 22.59 -17.99 4.83
N GLU A 22 21.39 -17.78 5.41
CA GLU A 22 20.13 -17.88 4.70
C GLU A 22 19.75 -16.56 4.03
N GLN A 23 19.22 -16.67 2.80
CA GLN A 23 18.71 -15.49 2.10
C GLN A 23 17.47 -14.91 2.79
N PHE A 24 17.40 -13.59 2.84
CA PHE A 24 16.20 -12.90 3.32
C PHE A 24 15.00 -13.22 2.42
N LYS A 25 13.93 -13.71 3.02
CA LYS A 25 12.64 -13.95 2.36
C LYS A 25 11.55 -13.17 3.09
N ALA A 26 10.68 -12.51 2.35
CA ALA A 26 9.53 -11.81 2.90
C ALA A 26 8.32 -11.95 1.98
N ILE A 27 7.14 -12.05 2.56
CA ILE A 27 5.85 -12.02 1.87
C ILE A 27 5.16 -10.72 2.27
N PHE A 28 4.70 -9.96 1.28
CA PHE A 28 3.97 -8.71 1.49
C PHE A 28 2.53 -8.88 1.03
N LEU A 29 1.59 -8.55 1.91
CA LEU A 29 0.18 -8.35 1.58
C LEU A 29 -0.07 -6.84 1.49
N MET A 30 -0.39 -6.36 0.29
CA MET A 30 -0.63 -4.95 0.05
C MET A 30 -2.12 -4.67 -0.17
N PHE A 31 -2.76 -4.07 0.83
CA PHE A 31 -4.17 -3.73 0.77
C PHE A 31 -4.38 -2.43 -0.02
N THR A 32 -4.95 -2.56 -1.22
CA THR A 32 -5.27 -1.38 -2.03
C THR A 32 -6.50 -0.64 -1.46
N PRO A 33 -6.62 0.69 -1.69
CA PRO A 33 -7.80 1.44 -1.27
C PRO A 33 -9.11 0.90 -1.83
N LYS A 34 -9.08 0.38 -3.07
CA LYS A 34 -10.24 -0.24 -3.71
C LYS A 34 -10.67 -1.49 -2.94
N PHE A 35 -9.71 -2.35 -2.59
CA PHE A 35 -9.96 -3.56 -1.82
C PHE A 35 -10.52 -3.23 -0.43
N LEU A 36 -9.89 -2.29 0.29
CA LEU A 36 -10.34 -1.88 1.63
C LEU A 36 -11.75 -1.29 1.63
N ARG A 37 -12.09 -0.45 0.64
CA ARG A 37 -13.47 0.08 0.50
C ARG A 37 -14.48 -1.01 0.19
N GLY A 38 -14.13 -1.94 -0.71
CA GLY A 38 -14.99 -3.09 -1.02
C GLY A 38 -15.19 -4.00 0.18
N PHE A 39 -14.17 -4.22 0.98
CA PHE A 39 -14.28 -4.97 2.22
C PHE A 39 -15.14 -4.22 3.26
N TYR A 40 -14.89 -2.94 3.49
CA TYR A 40 -15.64 -2.11 4.44
C TYR A 40 -17.12 -2.04 4.11
N SER A 41 -17.49 -2.00 2.83
CA SER A 41 -18.90 -1.98 2.41
C SER A 41 -19.66 -3.25 2.74
N ARG A 42 -18.94 -4.37 2.93
CA ARG A 42 -19.49 -5.69 3.29
C ARG A 42 -19.43 -5.98 4.80
N LEU A 43 -18.70 -5.17 5.56
CA LEU A 43 -18.64 -5.31 7.01
C LEU A 43 -19.98 -5.00 7.66
N ASP A 44 -20.36 -5.82 8.64
CA ASP A 44 -21.42 -5.45 9.56
C ASP A 44 -20.99 -4.22 10.36
N ARG A 45 -21.76 -3.15 10.29
CA ARG A 45 -21.46 -1.90 11.02
C ARG A 45 -21.38 -2.11 12.52
N ASN A 46 -22.13 -3.07 13.06
CA ASN A 46 -22.08 -3.43 14.48
C ASN A 46 -20.78 -4.12 14.89
N ALA A 47 -20.02 -4.65 13.93
CA ALA A 47 -18.72 -5.26 14.18
C ALA A 47 -17.57 -4.23 14.26
N ILE A 48 -17.84 -2.96 13.93
CA ILE A 48 -16.82 -1.90 13.98
C ILE A 48 -16.78 -1.36 15.42
N PRO A 49 -15.63 -1.47 16.12
CA PRO A 49 -15.52 -0.96 17.48
C PRO A 49 -15.70 0.56 17.52
N GLU A 50 -16.68 1.03 18.29
CA GLU A 50 -16.96 2.48 18.44
C GLU A 50 -15.82 3.24 19.12
N ASP A 51 -15.03 2.56 19.94
CA ASP A 51 -13.88 3.11 20.66
C ASP A 51 -12.53 2.91 19.95
N ALA A 52 -12.53 2.42 18.69
CA ALA A 52 -11.32 2.30 17.89
C ALA A 52 -10.71 3.68 17.62
N ARG A 53 -9.46 3.87 18.01
CA ARG A 53 -8.76 5.15 17.85
C ARG A 53 -7.58 4.99 16.89
N ARG A 54 -7.39 6.00 16.04
CA ARG A 54 -6.21 6.07 15.17
C ARG A 54 -4.97 6.28 16.03
N ASP A 55 -4.05 5.35 15.95
CA ASP A 55 -2.71 5.50 16.53
C ASP A 55 -1.78 6.25 15.55
N GLN A 56 -0.75 6.90 16.08
CA GLN A 56 0.28 7.60 15.34
C GLN A 56 1.46 6.69 14.94
N THR A 57 1.45 5.44 15.35
CA THR A 57 2.54 4.49 15.09
C THR A 57 2.63 4.13 13.61
N SER A 58 3.81 4.28 13.02
CA SER A 58 4.05 3.98 11.60
C SER A 58 4.12 2.49 11.29
N LEU A 59 4.62 1.72 12.27
CA LEU A 59 4.87 0.29 12.15
C LEU A 59 4.33 -0.44 13.37
N TYR A 60 3.43 -1.37 13.15
CA TYR A 60 2.89 -2.27 14.17
C TYR A 60 3.60 -3.61 14.11
N LYS A 61 4.28 -3.98 15.18
CA LYS A 61 4.80 -5.31 15.35
C LYS A 61 3.66 -6.26 15.70
N LEU A 62 3.40 -7.25 14.87
CA LEU A 62 2.36 -8.23 15.09
C LEU A 62 2.95 -9.46 15.82
N PRO A 63 2.19 -10.11 16.71
CA PRO A 63 2.65 -11.31 17.40
C PRO A 63 2.81 -12.46 16.39
N SER A 64 4.03 -12.71 15.98
CA SER A 64 4.36 -13.67 14.91
C SER A 64 4.10 -15.14 15.27
N ASN A 65 3.81 -15.43 16.53
CA ASN A 65 3.48 -16.78 17.03
C ASN A 65 1.97 -17.06 17.09
N ARG A 66 1.12 -16.14 16.71
CA ARG A 66 -0.33 -16.38 16.66
C ARG A 66 -0.66 -17.39 15.57
N PRO A 67 -1.51 -18.39 15.86
CA PRO A 67 -1.82 -19.46 14.91
C PRO A 67 -2.41 -18.96 13.58
N ASP A 68 -3.25 -17.93 13.62
CA ASP A 68 -3.87 -17.32 12.43
C ASP A 68 -2.84 -16.61 11.54
N ILE A 69 -1.88 -15.88 12.13
CA ILE A 69 -0.78 -15.25 11.38
C ILE A 69 0.13 -16.31 10.77
N VAL A 70 0.51 -17.32 11.55
CA VAL A 70 1.36 -18.43 11.08
C VAL A 70 0.68 -19.15 9.92
N SER A 71 -0.59 -19.58 10.09
CA SER A 71 -1.37 -20.28 9.07
C SER A 71 -1.50 -19.47 7.78
N LEU A 72 -1.78 -18.17 7.86
CA LEU A 72 -1.87 -17.28 6.72
C LEU A 72 -0.60 -17.31 5.87
N PHE A 73 0.56 -17.08 6.47
CA PHE A 73 1.83 -17.03 5.75
C PHE A 73 2.32 -18.40 5.30
N GLU A 74 2.15 -19.45 6.09
CA GLU A 74 2.49 -20.80 5.70
C GLU A 74 1.67 -21.27 4.49
N SER A 75 0.38 -20.93 4.43
CA SER A 75 -0.48 -21.30 3.31
C SER A 75 -0.13 -20.59 1.99
N MET A 76 0.57 -19.45 2.06
CA MET A 76 1.04 -18.72 0.88
C MET A 76 2.43 -19.17 0.42
N THR A 77 3.26 -19.66 1.31
CA THR A 77 4.65 -20.05 1.02
C THR A 77 4.80 -21.01 -0.17
N PRO A 78 3.94 -22.04 -0.34
CA PRO A 78 4.04 -22.96 -1.47
C PRO A 78 3.95 -22.28 -2.85
N TYR A 79 3.19 -21.20 -2.99
CA TYR A 79 3.06 -20.48 -4.27
C TYR A 79 4.37 -19.84 -4.72
N PHE A 80 5.19 -19.39 -3.79
CA PHE A 80 6.50 -18.81 -4.09
C PHE A 80 7.57 -19.87 -4.42
N ASN A 81 7.41 -21.08 -3.87
CA ASN A 81 8.38 -22.16 -4.06
C ASN A 81 8.07 -23.02 -5.29
N SER A 82 6.80 -23.13 -5.68
CA SER A 82 6.37 -24.02 -6.79
C SER A 82 6.38 -23.36 -8.16
N GLY A 83 6.48 -22.01 -8.22
CA GLY A 83 6.29 -21.25 -9.47
C GLY A 83 4.83 -21.22 -9.97
N ILE A 84 3.89 -21.81 -9.23
CA ILE A 84 2.46 -21.80 -9.55
C ILE A 84 1.87 -20.47 -9.06
N ARG A 85 1.31 -19.70 -10.00
CA ARG A 85 0.60 -18.47 -9.66
C ARG A 85 -0.82 -18.82 -9.19
N PRO A 86 -1.25 -18.36 -7.99
CA PRO A 86 -2.64 -18.51 -7.56
C PRO A 86 -3.59 -17.69 -8.47
N THR A 87 -4.85 -18.12 -8.55
CA THR A 87 -5.89 -17.36 -9.27
C THR A 87 -6.20 -16.06 -8.54
N ASP A 88 -6.80 -15.09 -9.26
CA ASP A 88 -7.14 -13.78 -8.67
C ASP A 88 -8.17 -13.93 -7.54
N GLU A 89 -9.10 -14.88 -7.65
CA GLU A 89 -10.09 -15.18 -6.60
C GLU A 89 -9.39 -15.73 -5.33
N LEU A 90 -8.41 -16.59 -5.51
CA LEU A 90 -7.65 -17.14 -4.38
C LEU A 90 -6.78 -16.07 -3.72
N LEU A 91 -6.20 -15.16 -4.51
CA LEU A 91 -5.48 -14.00 -3.98
C LEU A 91 -6.43 -13.09 -3.18
N GLU A 92 -7.65 -12.83 -3.68
CA GLU A 92 -8.65 -12.02 -2.96
C GLU A 92 -9.05 -12.69 -1.63
N LEU A 93 -9.20 -14.02 -1.60
CA LEU A 93 -9.46 -14.77 -0.37
C LEU A 93 -8.31 -14.62 0.63
N LYS A 94 -7.06 -14.73 0.19
CA LYS A 94 -5.88 -14.55 1.05
C LYS A 94 -5.74 -13.11 1.57
N MET A 95 -6.04 -12.14 0.73
CA MET A 95 -6.09 -10.74 1.14
C MET A 95 -7.19 -10.50 2.19
N THR A 96 -8.36 -11.12 2.00
CA THR A 96 -9.49 -11.05 2.93
C THR A 96 -9.14 -11.69 4.28
N GLU A 97 -8.55 -12.88 4.26
CA GLU A 97 -8.03 -13.58 5.45
C GLU A 97 -7.02 -12.70 6.19
N GLY A 98 -6.02 -12.16 5.49
CA GLY A 98 -5.01 -11.27 6.07
C GLY A 98 -5.60 -10.02 6.72
N LEU A 99 -6.64 -9.46 6.13
CA LEU A 99 -7.32 -8.29 6.70
C LEU A 99 -8.07 -8.65 7.98
N TYR A 100 -8.78 -9.78 8.03
CA TYR A 100 -9.41 -10.26 9.28
C TYR A 100 -8.39 -10.58 10.37
N VAL A 101 -7.24 -11.20 10.01
CA VAL A 101 -6.15 -11.45 10.96
C VAL A 101 -5.66 -10.15 11.60
N LEU A 102 -5.48 -9.08 10.80
CA LEU A 102 -5.10 -7.76 11.32
C LEU A 102 -6.17 -7.19 12.26
N LEU A 103 -7.43 -7.16 11.82
CA LEU A 103 -8.54 -6.59 12.59
C LEU A 103 -8.77 -7.33 13.91
N ASN A 104 -8.52 -8.65 13.94
CA ASN A 104 -8.60 -9.46 15.15
C ASN A 104 -7.38 -9.33 16.08
N THR A 105 -6.31 -8.70 15.59
CA THR A 105 -5.11 -8.49 16.42
C THR A 105 -5.24 -7.25 17.30
N ASP A 106 -5.73 -6.15 16.73
CA ASP A 106 -5.93 -4.91 17.46
C ASP A 106 -7.12 -4.14 16.87
N LYS A 107 -8.13 -3.84 17.70
CA LYS A 107 -9.31 -3.07 17.30
C LYS A 107 -8.98 -1.68 16.75
N ASN A 108 -7.88 -1.07 17.17
CA ASN A 108 -7.45 0.24 16.69
C ASN A 108 -7.02 0.22 15.21
N LEU A 109 -6.72 -0.96 14.67
CA LEU A 109 -6.45 -1.12 13.24
C LEU A 109 -7.67 -0.84 12.36
N TYR A 110 -8.90 -0.98 12.89
CA TYR A 110 -10.12 -0.52 12.19
C TYR A 110 -10.02 0.95 11.82
N ALA A 111 -9.68 1.81 12.77
CA ALA A 111 -9.54 3.24 12.53
C ALA A 111 -8.39 3.57 11.57
N SER A 112 -7.32 2.78 11.57
CA SER A 112 -6.16 2.98 10.71
C SER A 112 -6.38 2.48 9.27
N LEU A 113 -7.08 1.36 9.10
CA LEU A 113 -7.32 0.72 7.80
C LEU A 113 -8.48 1.37 7.04
N PHE A 114 -9.54 1.78 7.76
CA PHE A 114 -10.78 2.29 7.17
C PHE A 114 -10.96 3.80 7.33
N ASP A 115 -9.89 4.51 7.67
CA ASP A 115 -9.89 5.96 7.63
C ASP A 115 -9.93 6.44 6.17
N PHE A 116 -11.16 6.59 5.66
CA PHE A 116 -11.42 7.15 4.33
C PHE A 116 -11.73 8.64 4.37
N ALA A 117 -11.76 9.24 5.57
CA ALA A 117 -12.14 10.64 5.78
C ALA A 117 -11.05 11.62 5.32
N ASP A 118 -9.80 11.25 5.45
CA ASP A 118 -8.73 11.91 4.71
C ASP A 118 -8.44 11.12 3.45
N PRO A 119 -8.70 11.67 2.27
CA PRO A 119 -8.00 11.19 1.10
C PRO A 119 -6.52 11.43 1.43
N TRP A 120 -5.77 10.36 1.70
CA TRP A 120 -4.32 10.47 1.78
C TRP A 120 -3.86 11.06 0.45
N LYS A 121 -3.80 12.35 0.50
CA LYS A 121 -3.20 13.15 -0.53
C LYS A 121 -1.72 13.03 -0.25
N ILE A 122 -1.12 11.97 -0.77
CA ILE A 122 0.30 12.04 -1.07
C ILE A 122 0.46 13.38 -1.75
N ASP A 123 1.38 14.18 -1.30
CA ASP A 123 1.67 15.43 -2.00
C ASP A 123 1.91 15.10 -3.47
N ILE A 124 1.12 15.70 -4.34
CA ILE A 124 1.15 15.38 -5.77
C ILE A 124 2.53 15.68 -6.33
N MET A 125 3.13 16.80 -5.91
CA MET A 125 4.43 17.20 -6.44
C MET A 125 5.54 16.28 -5.95
N ASP A 126 5.54 15.91 -4.67
CA ASP A 126 6.50 14.95 -4.12
C ASP A 126 6.39 13.60 -4.82
N PHE A 127 5.17 13.11 -5.04
CA PHE A 127 4.94 11.88 -5.79
C PHE A 127 5.46 11.97 -7.23
N MET A 128 5.16 13.06 -7.92
CA MET A 128 5.55 13.26 -9.30
C MET A 128 7.08 13.37 -9.43
N GLU A 129 7.75 14.10 -8.53
CA GLU A 129 9.21 14.21 -8.50
C GLU A 129 9.92 12.86 -8.27
N GLN A 130 9.35 12.00 -7.45
CA GLN A 130 9.91 10.68 -7.17
C GLN A 130 9.64 9.66 -8.27
N ASN A 131 8.60 9.88 -9.10
CA ASN A 131 8.11 8.86 -10.02
C ASN A 131 8.07 9.28 -11.50
N TYR A 132 8.54 10.47 -11.89
CA TYR A 132 8.46 10.94 -13.27
C TYR A 132 9.24 10.08 -14.26
N MET A 133 10.27 9.35 -13.81
CA MET A 133 11.05 8.42 -14.63
C MET A 133 10.37 7.06 -14.83
N ASN A 134 9.43 6.71 -13.97
CA ASN A 134 8.72 5.44 -14.03
C ASN A 134 7.70 5.44 -15.19
N ASP A 135 7.53 4.31 -15.85
CA ASP A 135 6.54 4.17 -16.93
C ASP A 135 5.12 4.01 -16.36
N LEU A 136 4.62 5.09 -15.76
CA LEU A 136 3.29 5.18 -15.18
C LEU A 136 2.39 6.04 -16.05
N THR A 137 1.18 5.56 -16.29
CA THR A 137 0.11 6.37 -16.89
C THR A 137 -0.42 7.40 -15.89
N LEU A 138 -1.05 8.46 -16.37
CA LEU A 138 -1.68 9.45 -15.49
C LEU A 138 -2.81 8.85 -14.63
N ALA A 139 -3.48 7.80 -15.11
CA ALA A 139 -4.48 7.09 -14.34
C ALA A 139 -3.88 6.32 -13.16
N GLU A 140 -2.75 5.67 -13.38
CA GLU A 140 -1.98 5.00 -12.32
C GLU A 140 -1.43 6.01 -11.32
N MET A 141 -0.84 7.12 -11.76
CA MET A 141 -0.39 8.20 -10.88
C MET A 141 -1.53 8.75 -10.02
N ALA A 142 -2.73 8.93 -10.60
CA ALA A 142 -3.91 9.32 -9.86
C ALA A 142 -4.29 8.28 -8.80
N ASN A 143 -4.29 7.00 -9.16
CA ASN A 143 -4.58 5.91 -8.23
C ASN A 143 -3.56 5.84 -7.09
N TYR A 144 -2.27 5.93 -7.40
CA TYR A 144 -1.19 5.94 -6.39
C TYR A 144 -1.31 7.13 -5.42
N THR A 145 -1.79 8.28 -5.90
CA THR A 145 -2.02 9.45 -5.06
C THR A 145 -3.40 9.47 -4.39
N GLY A 146 -4.16 8.37 -4.46
CA GLY A 146 -5.49 8.25 -3.83
C GLY A 146 -6.58 9.11 -4.48
N ARG A 147 -6.44 9.45 -5.77
CA ARG A 147 -7.35 10.35 -6.51
C ARG A 147 -7.97 9.67 -7.72
N SER A 148 -9.15 10.14 -8.12
CA SER A 148 -9.62 9.90 -9.48
C SER A 148 -8.76 10.70 -10.47
N LEU A 149 -8.69 10.28 -11.73
CA LEU A 149 -7.93 11.01 -12.77
C LEU A 149 -8.38 12.48 -12.90
N ALA A 150 -9.69 12.73 -12.80
CA ALA A 150 -10.24 14.07 -12.85
C ALA A 150 -9.79 14.93 -11.65
N THR A 151 -9.85 14.36 -10.44
CA THR A 151 -9.39 15.02 -9.22
C THR A 151 -7.89 15.25 -9.26
N PHE A 152 -7.11 14.27 -9.73
CA PHE A 152 -5.66 14.39 -9.87
C PHE A 152 -5.29 15.57 -10.78
N LYS A 153 -5.86 15.65 -11.97
CA LYS A 153 -5.61 16.76 -12.91
C LYS A 153 -5.99 18.11 -12.31
N ARG A 154 -7.16 18.19 -11.66
CA ARG A 154 -7.62 19.43 -11.02
C ARG A 154 -6.71 19.87 -9.88
N ASP A 155 -6.29 18.95 -9.01
CA ASP A 155 -5.44 19.26 -7.87
C ASP A 155 -4.00 19.56 -8.31
N PHE A 156 -3.49 18.89 -9.35
CA PHE A 156 -2.19 19.20 -9.95
C PHE A 156 -2.14 20.60 -10.56
N ASN A 157 -3.19 21.03 -11.26
CA ASN A 157 -3.26 22.36 -11.85
C ASN A 157 -3.33 23.50 -10.81
N LYS A 158 -3.53 23.19 -9.52
CA LYS A 158 -3.44 24.19 -8.44
C LYS A 158 -2.00 24.47 -8.00
N VAL A 159 -1.09 23.52 -8.26
CA VAL A 159 0.31 23.57 -7.80
C VAL A 159 1.31 23.66 -8.95
N SER A 160 0.83 23.61 -10.20
CA SER A 160 1.67 23.69 -11.40
C SER A 160 0.92 24.40 -12.54
N ASP A 161 1.61 25.24 -13.27
CA ASP A 161 1.10 25.90 -14.49
C ASP A 161 1.05 24.97 -15.70
N LEU A 162 1.63 23.76 -15.58
CA LEU A 162 1.63 22.74 -16.62
C LEU A 162 0.57 21.70 -16.32
N SER A 163 0.03 21.06 -17.37
CA SER A 163 -0.73 19.82 -17.17
C SER A 163 0.21 18.72 -16.67
N PRO A 164 -0.28 17.71 -15.91
CA PRO A 164 0.55 16.63 -15.39
C PRO A 164 1.39 15.95 -16.47
N GLN A 165 0.80 15.71 -17.66
CA GLN A 165 1.51 15.10 -18.77
C GLN A 165 2.66 15.96 -19.31
N LYS A 166 2.41 17.26 -19.51
CA LYS A 166 3.45 18.20 -19.95
C LYS A 166 4.55 18.33 -18.93
N TRP A 167 4.21 18.32 -17.67
CA TRP A 167 5.19 18.37 -16.57
C TRP A 167 6.11 17.15 -16.58
N VAL A 168 5.55 15.92 -16.69
CA VAL A 168 6.37 14.68 -16.78
C VAL A 168 7.30 14.72 -17.98
N ILE A 169 6.80 15.11 -19.16
CA ILE A 169 7.62 15.21 -20.37
C ILE A 169 8.77 16.21 -20.15
N ARG A 170 8.48 17.37 -19.59
CA ARG A 170 9.49 18.39 -19.29
C ARG A 170 10.55 17.85 -18.32
N ARG A 171 10.17 17.21 -17.22
CA ARG A 171 11.13 16.67 -16.25
C ARG A 171 11.99 15.56 -16.84
N ARG A 172 11.43 14.69 -17.69
CA ARG A 172 12.20 13.66 -18.41
C ARG A 172 13.21 14.27 -19.38
N LEU A 173 12.83 15.32 -20.08
CA LEU A 173 13.75 16.04 -20.98
C LEU A 173 14.88 16.74 -20.21
N GLU A 174 14.56 17.40 -19.09
CA GLU A 174 15.56 18.02 -18.21
C GLU A 174 16.55 16.98 -17.66
N ALA A 175 16.05 15.82 -17.20
CA ALA A 175 16.90 14.73 -16.74
C ALA A 175 17.78 14.14 -17.87
N ALA A 176 17.22 13.93 -19.06
CA ALA A 176 17.98 13.47 -20.23
C ALA A 176 19.07 14.47 -20.64
N HIS A 177 18.77 15.75 -20.62
CA HIS A 177 19.75 16.80 -20.92
C HIS A 177 20.91 16.81 -19.91
N ALA A 178 20.61 16.61 -18.62
CA ALA A 178 21.63 16.56 -17.58
C ALA A 178 22.55 15.33 -17.67
N LEU A 179 22.13 14.26 -18.37
CA LEU A 179 22.97 13.06 -18.61
C LEU A 179 23.87 13.17 -19.83
N ILE A 180 23.68 14.20 -20.69
CA ILE A 180 24.45 14.40 -21.93
C ILE A 180 25.59 15.41 -21.71
N LEU A 181 25.48 16.23 -20.66
CA LEU A 181 26.50 17.21 -20.26
C LEU A 181 27.53 16.59 -19.32
#